data_fc4d87529a5dc47a289723f94b6a8c90
#
_entry.id   fc4d87529a5dc47a289723f94b6a8c90
#
_cell.length_a   1.000
_cell.length_b   1.000
_cell.length_c   1.000
_cell.angle_alpha   90.00
_cell.angle_beta   90.00
_cell.angle_gamma   90.00
#
_symmetry.space_group_name_H-M   'P 1'
#
loop_
_entity.id
_entity.type
_entity.pdbx_description
1 polymer ?
#
loop_
_entity_poly.entity_id
_entity_poly.type
_entity_poly.pdbx_seq_one_letter_code
_entity_poly.pdbx_strand_id
1 'polypeptide(L)'
;LDAKSFYLVDSGGQYYEGTTDITRTIALGELTAEEKEHFTLVLISMLRLQAVRFLYGCRGLSLDYVAREPFWSRGLNFDHGTGHGVGYLSSVHERPNGIRFKMVPERCDNGILEEGMITSDEPGLYIEGKHGIRTENLILCKKDEKNEYGQFLRFEYLTYVPIDLEVIDREIMSERDVEL
;
A
#
# COMPACT_ATOMS: atom_id res chain seq x y z
N LEU A 1 -5.95 20.68 -16.53
CA LEU A 1 -6.67 19.49 -16.06
C LEU A 1 -8.13 19.61 -16.48
N ASP A 2 -8.71 18.53 -16.98
CA ASP A 2 -10.14 18.46 -17.28
C ASP A 2 -10.91 17.96 -16.05
N ALA A 3 -12.16 18.43 -15.89
CA ALA A 3 -13.02 17.98 -14.79
C ALA A 3 -13.66 16.61 -15.10
N LYS A 4 -12.82 15.59 -15.22
CA LYS A 4 -13.22 14.19 -15.49
C LYS A 4 -12.16 13.22 -15.00
N SER A 5 -12.58 11.97 -14.64
CA SER A 5 -11.70 10.91 -14.22
C SER A 5 -10.81 11.31 -13.03
N PHE A 6 -9.58 10.82 -12.95
CA PHE A 6 -8.69 10.94 -11.82
C PHE A 6 -7.49 11.84 -12.10
N TYR A 7 -6.99 12.42 -11.02
CA TYR A 7 -5.65 12.98 -10.93
C TYR A 7 -4.83 12.21 -9.88
N LEU A 8 -3.85 11.47 -10.35
CA LEU A 8 -2.90 10.77 -9.48
C LEU A 8 -1.71 11.69 -9.24
N VAL A 9 -1.38 11.92 -7.98
CA VAL A 9 -0.20 12.67 -7.56
C VAL A 9 0.62 11.82 -6.60
N ASP A 10 1.88 11.62 -6.96
CA ASP A 10 2.91 11.00 -6.17
C ASP A 10 3.90 12.09 -5.74
N SER A 11 4.13 12.20 -4.44
CA SER A 11 4.90 13.31 -3.87
C SER A 11 5.79 12.83 -2.73
N GLY A 12 7.07 13.14 -2.82
CA GLY A 12 8.04 12.88 -1.77
C GLY A 12 8.78 14.14 -1.34
N GLY A 13 9.18 14.20 -0.08
CA GLY A 13 9.98 15.26 0.50
C GLY A 13 11.23 14.70 1.15
N GLN A 14 12.34 15.42 0.99
CA GLN A 14 13.62 15.09 1.61
C GLN A 14 13.95 16.13 2.66
N TYR A 15 14.10 15.68 3.90
CA TYR A 15 14.35 16.52 5.08
C TYR A 15 15.59 16.03 5.83
N TYR A 16 16.14 16.84 6.72
CA TYR A 16 17.23 16.42 7.61
C TYR A 16 16.82 15.31 8.57
N GLU A 17 15.52 15.25 8.92
CA GLU A 17 14.95 14.30 9.87
C GLU A 17 14.42 13.03 9.20
N GLY A 18 14.34 12.97 7.87
CA GLY A 18 13.85 11.81 7.15
C GLY A 18 13.31 12.11 5.76
N THR A 19 12.78 11.08 5.14
CA THR A 19 12.16 11.11 3.81
C THR A 19 10.67 10.83 3.93
N THR A 20 9.84 11.55 3.17
CA THR A 20 8.42 11.25 3.02
C THR A 20 8.13 10.68 1.63
N ASP A 21 7.11 9.85 1.56
CA ASP A 21 6.60 9.27 0.32
C ASP A 21 5.09 9.09 0.44
N ILE A 22 4.33 9.58 -0.54
CA ILE A 22 2.88 9.50 -0.51
C ILE A 22 2.29 9.60 -1.91
N THR A 23 1.32 8.77 -2.19
CA THR A 23 0.47 8.90 -3.39
C THR A 23 -0.99 9.06 -2.99
N ARG A 24 -1.68 9.98 -3.68
CA ARG A 24 -3.14 10.09 -3.66
C ARG A 24 -3.68 10.15 -5.07
N THR A 25 -4.84 9.52 -5.25
CA THR A 25 -5.65 9.65 -6.46
C THR A 25 -6.91 10.43 -6.09
N ILE A 26 -7.17 11.50 -6.80
CA ILE A 26 -8.23 12.47 -6.53
C ILE A 26 -9.19 12.46 -7.70
N ALA A 27 -10.50 12.39 -7.44
CA ALA A 27 -11.51 12.54 -8.48
C ALA A 27 -11.60 14.02 -8.91
N LEU A 28 -11.53 14.26 -10.20
CA LEU A 28 -11.68 15.61 -10.78
C LEU A 28 -13.09 15.89 -11.31
N GLY A 29 -13.97 14.90 -11.30
CA GLY A 29 -15.33 15.02 -11.80
C GLY A 29 -16.12 13.74 -11.59
N GLU A 30 -17.20 13.57 -12.35
CA GLU A 30 -18.00 12.36 -12.28
C GLU A 30 -17.20 11.14 -12.73
N LEU A 31 -17.31 10.06 -11.96
CA LEU A 31 -16.66 8.78 -12.21
C LEU A 31 -17.67 7.73 -12.69
N THR A 32 -17.21 6.86 -13.57
CA THR A 32 -17.92 5.65 -13.96
C THR A 32 -17.97 4.63 -12.82
N ALA A 33 -18.87 3.67 -12.88
CA ALA A 33 -18.91 2.57 -11.91
C ALA A 33 -17.59 1.78 -11.88
N GLU A 34 -16.98 1.52 -13.05
CA GLU A 34 -15.68 0.84 -13.17
C GLU A 34 -14.58 1.63 -12.44
N GLU A 35 -14.52 2.95 -12.58
CA GLU A 35 -13.54 3.79 -11.91
C GLU A 35 -13.71 3.78 -10.38
N LYS A 36 -14.94 3.83 -9.88
CA LYS A 36 -15.24 3.75 -8.45
C LYS A 36 -14.89 2.37 -7.87
N GLU A 37 -15.23 1.30 -8.58
CA GLU A 37 -14.84 -0.06 -8.20
C GLU A 37 -13.31 -0.17 -8.10
N HIS A 38 -12.58 0.26 -9.13
CA HIS A 38 -11.13 0.20 -9.17
C HIS A 38 -10.47 1.04 -8.09
N PHE A 39 -10.98 2.24 -7.81
CA PHE A 39 -10.51 3.09 -6.71
C PHE A 39 -10.68 2.38 -5.36
N THR A 40 -11.86 1.79 -5.16
CA THR A 40 -12.18 1.09 -3.91
C THR A 40 -11.34 -0.18 -3.74
N LEU A 41 -11.04 -0.92 -4.81
CA LEU A 41 -10.13 -2.08 -4.75
C LEU A 41 -8.72 -1.69 -4.32
N VAL A 42 -8.20 -0.58 -4.84
CA VAL A 42 -6.88 -0.06 -4.43
C VAL A 42 -6.90 0.32 -2.95
N LEU A 43 -7.95 0.97 -2.49
CA LEU A 43 -8.12 1.32 -1.07
C LEU A 43 -8.21 0.08 -0.18
N ILE A 44 -9.05 -0.91 -0.53
CA ILE A 44 -9.17 -2.17 0.22
C ILE A 44 -7.81 -2.87 0.32
N SER A 45 -7.05 -2.91 -0.77
CA SER A 45 -5.72 -3.50 -0.81
C SER A 45 -4.78 -2.86 0.22
N MET A 46 -4.69 -1.54 0.23
CA MET A 46 -3.88 -0.78 1.17
C MET A 46 -4.35 -1.01 2.62
N LEU A 47 -5.64 -0.86 2.91
CA LEU A 47 -6.18 -1.04 4.26
C LEU A 47 -5.93 -2.44 4.81
N ARG A 48 -6.12 -3.48 4.00
CA ARG A 48 -5.89 -4.87 4.42
C ARG A 48 -4.43 -5.14 4.74
N LEU A 49 -3.49 -4.64 3.93
CA LEU A 49 -2.06 -4.82 4.19
C LEU A 49 -1.62 -4.06 5.45
N GLN A 50 -2.07 -2.84 5.61
CA GLN A 50 -1.78 -2.00 6.76
C GLN A 50 -2.30 -2.61 8.08
N ALA A 51 -3.43 -3.33 8.04
CA ALA A 51 -4.06 -3.97 9.19
C ALA A 51 -3.53 -5.40 9.49
N VAL A 52 -2.54 -5.88 8.72
CA VAL A 52 -2.05 -7.25 8.90
C VAL A 52 -1.28 -7.40 10.21
N ARG A 53 -1.52 -8.53 10.88
CA ARG A 53 -0.73 -9.02 12.00
C ARG A 53 0.02 -10.27 11.58
N PHE A 54 1.30 -10.36 11.87
CA PHE A 54 2.15 -11.44 11.39
C PHE A 54 3.20 -11.84 12.40
N LEU A 55 3.71 -13.07 12.27
CA LEU A 55 4.74 -13.61 13.16
C LEU A 55 6.12 -13.10 12.72
N TYR A 56 6.99 -12.78 13.68
CA TYR A 56 8.40 -12.47 13.42
C TYR A 56 9.06 -13.56 12.57
N GLY A 57 9.86 -13.16 11.62
CA GLY A 57 10.45 -14.02 10.60
C GLY A 57 9.77 -13.90 9.24
N CYS A 58 8.57 -13.29 9.18
CA CYS A 58 7.94 -12.97 7.91
C CYS A 58 8.76 -11.95 7.12
N ARG A 59 8.64 -12.06 5.82
CA ARG A 59 9.19 -11.14 4.80
C ARG A 59 8.03 -10.50 4.04
N GLY A 60 8.26 -9.39 3.39
CA GLY A 60 7.23 -8.77 2.56
C GLY A 60 6.67 -9.69 1.47
N LEU A 61 7.48 -10.64 0.99
CA LEU A 61 7.02 -11.70 0.08
C LEU A 61 5.82 -12.49 0.63
N SER A 62 5.80 -12.76 1.94
CA SER A 62 4.72 -13.51 2.59
C SER A 62 3.45 -12.67 2.77
N LEU A 63 3.58 -11.35 2.81
CA LEU A 63 2.48 -10.42 3.09
C LEU A 63 1.87 -9.82 1.81
N ASP A 64 2.60 -9.80 0.70
CA ASP A 64 2.16 -9.18 -0.55
C ASP A 64 0.81 -9.71 -1.05
N TYR A 65 0.54 -11.00 -0.84
CA TYR A 65 -0.75 -11.60 -1.22
C TYR A 65 -1.95 -10.89 -0.57
N VAL A 66 -1.80 -10.38 0.65
CA VAL A 66 -2.89 -9.66 1.34
C VAL A 66 -3.34 -8.42 0.56
N ALA A 67 -2.38 -7.71 -0.04
CA ALA A 67 -2.67 -6.57 -0.89
C ALA A 67 -3.16 -6.96 -2.28
N ARG A 68 -2.71 -8.10 -2.82
CA ARG A 68 -3.08 -8.52 -4.19
C ARG A 68 -4.38 -9.29 -4.27
N GLU A 69 -4.80 -9.93 -3.20
CA GLU A 69 -6.03 -10.75 -3.20
C GLU A 69 -7.25 -10.01 -3.73
N PRO A 70 -7.53 -8.73 -3.38
CA PRO A 70 -8.68 -8.00 -3.93
C PRO A 70 -8.66 -7.89 -5.46
N PHE A 71 -7.48 -7.79 -6.05
CA PHE A 71 -7.29 -7.72 -7.51
C PHE A 71 -7.34 -9.10 -8.16
N TRP A 72 -6.58 -10.05 -7.63
CA TRP A 72 -6.47 -11.38 -8.21
C TRP A 72 -7.78 -12.15 -8.21
N SER A 73 -8.62 -11.97 -7.19
CA SER A 73 -9.97 -12.54 -7.15
C SER A 73 -10.88 -12.01 -8.29
N ARG A 74 -10.49 -10.89 -8.92
CA ARG A 74 -11.19 -10.28 -10.07
C ARG A 74 -10.43 -10.40 -11.40
N GLY A 75 -9.32 -11.13 -11.41
CA GLY A 75 -8.47 -11.27 -12.60
C GLY A 75 -7.67 -10.01 -12.95
N LEU A 76 -7.54 -9.08 -12.00
CA LEU A 76 -6.77 -7.86 -12.13
C LEU A 76 -5.39 -8.00 -11.46
N ASN A 77 -4.45 -7.13 -11.81
CA ASN A 77 -3.10 -7.11 -11.22
C ASN A 77 -2.44 -5.74 -11.42
N PHE A 78 -1.36 -5.51 -10.67
CA PHE A 78 -0.40 -4.43 -10.91
C PHE A 78 1.02 -4.99 -10.96
N ASP A 79 1.88 -4.43 -11.81
CA ASP A 79 3.17 -5.02 -12.17
C ASP A 79 4.37 -4.52 -11.34
N HIS A 80 4.16 -3.58 -10.44
CA HIS A 80 5.19 -3.11 -9.51
C HIS A 80 5.13 -3.83 -8.15
N GLY A 81 6.10 -3.59 -7.29
CA GLY A 81 6.06 -4.04 -5.90
C GLY A 81 4.96 -3.30 -5.14
N THR A 82 4.36 -3.96 -4.16
CA THR A 82 3.35 -3.32 -3.30
C THR A 82 3.96 -2.30 -2.35
N GLY A 83 5.26 -2.41 -2.06
CA GLY A 83 5.97 -1.44 -1.25
C GLY A 83 7.47 -1.70 -1.19
N HIS A 84 8.19 -0.71 -0.71
CA HIS A 84 9.64 -0.70 -0.54
C HIS A 84 10.04 -0.08 0.79
N GLY A 85 11.24 -0.37 1.27
CA GLY A 85 11.82 0.35 2.40
C GLY A 85 12.06 1.81 2.06
N VAL A 86 11.89 2.68 3.05
CA VAL A 86 12.06 4.14 2.90
C VAL A 86 13.30 4.57 3.64
N GLY A 87 14.21 5.23 2.92
CA GLY A 87 15.47 5.70 3.46
C GLY A 87 15.34 6.92 4.35
N TYR A 88 16.26 7.03 5.32
CA TYR A 88 16.30 8.19 6.20
C TYR A 88 16.74 9.47 5.47
N LEU A 89 17.78 9.41 4.65
CA LEU A 89 18.39 10.62 4.12
C LEU A 89 18.58 10.66 2.60
N SER A 90 18.97 9.60 1.94
CA SER A 90 19.48 9.70 0.56
C SER A 90 18.65 8.98 -0.49
N SER A 91 17.80 8.07 -0.11
CA SER A 91 17.01 7.30 -1.06
C SER A 91 15.61 7.01 -0.53
N VAL A 92 14.62 7.34 -1.32
CA VAL A 92 13.23 6.95 -1.04
C VAL A 92 13.08 5.43 -1.13
N HIS A 93 13.77 4.77 -2.05
CA HIS A 93 13.82 3.31 -2.18
C HIS A 93 15.04 2.74 -1.44
N GLU A 94 14.87 2.32 -0.21
CA GLU A 94 15.99 1.79 0.60
C GLU A 94 15.73 0.36 1.05
N ARG A 95 16.82 -0.42 1.05
CA ARG A 95 16.87 -1.80 1.54
C ARG A 95 16.89 -1.81 3.08
N PRO A 96 16.65 -2.97 3.76
CA PRO A 96 16.54 -4.33 3.19
C PRO A 96 15.11 -4.82 2.99
N ASN A 97 14.09 -4.04 3.32
CA ASN A 97 12.69 -4.46 3.27
C ASN A 97 11.99 -3.99 2.00
N GLY A 98 10.98 -4.75 1.61
CA GLY A 98 10.07 -4.46 0.51
C GLY A 98 8.94 -5.48 0.48
N ILE A 99 7.84 -5.13 -0.12
CA ILE A 99 6.65 -5.99 -0.23
C ILE A 99 6.40 -6.24 -1.71
N ARG A 100 6.55 -7.52 -2.13
CA ARG A 100 6.33 -7.95 -3.51
C ARG A 100 6.12 -9.46 -3.60
N PHE A 101 5.32 -9.93 -4.55
CA PHE A 101 4.98 -11.35 -4.70
C PHE A 101 6.08 -12.19 -5.38
N LYS A 102 7.07 -11.57 -5.99
CA LYS A 102 8.22 -12.26 -6.61
C LYS A 102 9.52 -11.79 -5.99
N MET A 103 10.42 -12.72 -5.77
CA MET A 103 11.80 -12.37 -5.44
C MET A 103 12.48 -11.73 -6.66
N VAL A 104 13.14 -10.61 -6.43
CA VAL A 104 13.99 -9.94 -7.41
C VAL A 104 15.37 -9.81 -6.76
N PRO A 105 16.28 -10.78 -7.00
CA PRO A 105 17.58 -10.87 -6.29
C PRO A 105 18.40 -9.59 -6.36
N GLU A 106 18.35 -8.89 -7.49
CA GLU A 106 19.11 -7.66 -7.75
C GLU A 106 18.66 -6.50 -6.84
N ARG A 107 17.43 -6.53 -6.37
CA ARG A 107 16.91 -5.51 -5.46
C ARG A 107 17.38 -5.68 -4.02
N CYS A 108 17.67 -6.91 -3.58
CA CYS A 108 18.05 -7.23 -2.21
C CYS A 108 17.08 -6.67 -1.15
N ASP A 109 15.79 -6.62 -1.48
CA ASP A 109 14.73 -6.01 -0.66
C ASP A 109 13.79 -7.05 -0.01
N ASN A 110 14.24 -8.29 0.11
CA ASN A 110 13.51 -9.38 0.74
C ASN A 110 14.06 -9.71 2.15
N GLY A 111 14.34 -8.70 2.94
CA GLY A 111 14.73 -8.84 4.36
C GLY A 111 13.57 -9.32 5.23
N ILE A 112 13.91 -9.89 6.40
CA ILE A 112 12.93 -10.14 7.45
C ILE A 112 12.43 -8.77 7.94
N LEU A 113 11.11 -8.66 8.13
CA LEU A 113 10.52 -7.44 8.69
C LEU A 113 10.82 -7.35 10.18
N GLU A 114 11.38 -6.23 10.60
CA GLU A 114 11.80 -5.97 11.98
C GLU A 114 11.18 -4.68 12.52
N GLU A 115 11.06 -4.60 13.84
CA GLU A 115 10.60 -3.39 14.51
C GLU A 115 11.44 -2.17 14.10
N GLY A 116 10.77 -1.09 13.79
CA GLY A 116 11.38 0.18 13.37
C GLY A 116 11.55 0.34 11.86
N MET A 117 11.34 -0.70 11.07
CA MET A 117 11.37 -0.59 9.62
C MET A 117 10.17 0.20 9.11
N ILE A 118 10.42 1.16 8.24
CA ILE A 118 9.41 1.89 7.49
C ILE A 118 9.34 1.30 6.08
N THR A 119 8.11 1.06 5.61
CA THR A 119 7.85 0.51 4.28
C THR A 119 6.72 1.31 3.65
N SER A 120 6.77 1.55 2.34
CA SER A 120 5.61 2.04 1.61
C SER A 120 4.57 0.92 1.47
N ASP A 121 3.30 1.31 1.45
CA ASP A 121 2.14 0.47 1.15
C ASP A 121 1.38 1.18 0.04
N GLU A 122 1.67 0.80 -1.22
CA GLU A 122 1.34 1.56 -2.42
C GLU A 122 0.70 0.70 -3.53
N PRO A 123 -0.32 -0.10 -3.25
CA PRO A 123 -1.01 -0.83 -4.30
C PRO A 123 -1.58 0.11 -5.36
N GLY A 124 -1.66 -0.36 -6.59
CA GLY A 124 -2.20 0.42 -7.68
C GLY A 124 -2.97 -0.42 -8.69
N LEU A 125 -3.65 0.23 -9.61
CA LEU A 125 -4.30 -0.40 -10.75
C LEU A 125 -4.23 0.56 -11.95
N TYR A 126 -3.75 0.05 -13.08
CA TYR A 126 -3.49 0.85 -14.27
C TYR A 126 -4.12 0.19 -15.48
N ILE A 127 -5.12 0.85 -16.06
CA ILE A 127 -5.86 0.36 -17.22
C ILE A 127 -5.46 1.21 -18.43
N GLU A 128 -4.73 0.61 -19.36
CA GLU A 128 -4.22 1.31 -20.54
C GLU A 128 -5.35 2.01 -21.33
N GLY A 129 -5.12 3.26 -21.62
CA GLY A 129 -6.08 4.11 -22.34
C GLY A 129 -7.31 4.55 -21.53
N LYS A 130 -7.39 4.20 -20.24
CA LYS A 130 -8.51 4.58 -19.36
C LYS A 130 -8.03 5.42 -18.17
N HIS A 131 -7.51 4.78 -17.12
CA HIS A 131 -7.12 5.43 -15.87
C HIS A 131 -6.01 4.68 -15.13
N GLY A 132 -5.34 5.41 -14.25
CA GLY A 132 -4.40 4.86 -13.28
C GLY A 132 -4.73 5.34 -11.88
N ILE A 133 -4.66 4.43 -10.92
CA ILE A 133 -4.99 4.67 -9.52
C ILE A 133 -3.88 4.08 -8.66
N ARG A 134 -3.36 4.87 -7.71
CA ARG A 134 -2.49 4.41 -6.62
C ARG A 134 -2.86 5.17 -5.36
N THR A 135 -2.93 4.48 -4.26
CA THR A 135 -3.07 5.07 -2.93
C THR A 135 -1.95 4.53 -2.07
N GLU A 136 -1.22 5.41 -1.43
CA GLU A 136 0.00 5.07 -0.70
C GLU A 136 0.04 5.71 0.68
N ASN A 137 0.40 4.89 1.65
CA ASN A 137 0.82 5.32 2.98
C ASN A 137 2.19 4.76 3.32
N LEU A 138 2.90 5.41 4.22
CA LEU A 138 4.04 4.81 4.90
C LEU A 138 3.56 4.06 6.13
N ILE A 139 4.07 2.85 6.33
CA ILE A 139 3.76 1.98 7.45
C ILE A 139 5.02 1.63 8.23
N LEU A 140 4.91 1.68 9.56
CA LEU A 140 5.96 1.39 10.52
C LEU A 140 5.74 0.00 11.13
N CYS A 141 6.73 -0.87 11.02
CA CYS A 141 6.70 -2.18 11.68
C CYS A 141 6.90 -2.02 13.19
N LYS A 142 5.98 -2.55 13.97
CA LYS A 142 5.97 -2.50 15.44
C LYS A 142 5.80 -3.89 16.03
N LYS A 143 6.39 -4.10 17.21
CA LYS A 143 6.06 -5.27 18.03
C LYS A 143 4.61 -5.20 18.50
N ASP A 144 3.98 -6.37 18.48
CA ASP A 144 2.67 -6.63 19.06
C ASP A 144 2.83 -7.68 20.20
N GLU A 145 1.83 -8.48 20.46
CA GLU A 145 1.87 -9.52 21.49
C GLU A 145 2.99 -10.54 21.27
N LYS A 146 3.56 -11.00 22.37
CA LYS A 146 4.43 -12.19 22.40
C LYS A 146 3.74 -13.29 23.18
N ASN A 147 3.65 -14.48 22.60
CA ASN A 147 3.05 -15.65 23.23
C ASN A 147 3.89 -16.92 22.95
N GLU A 148 3.33 -18.13 23.21
CA GLU A 148 4.01 -19.42 23.00
C GLU A 148 4.42 -19.68 21.54
N TYR A 149 3.78 -19.03 20.56
CA TYR A 149 4.12 -19.16 19.15
C TYR A 149 5.23 -18.20 18.71
N GLY A 150 5.55 -17.18 19.52
CA GLY A 150 6.63 -16.23 19.24
C GLY A 150 6.21 -14.76 19.38
N GLN A 151 7.04 -13.90 18.81
CA GLN A 151 6.77 -12.46 18.75
C GLN A 151 5.91 -12.15 17.53
N PHE A 152 4.72 -11.59 17.73
CA PHE A 152 3.91 -11.01 16.66
C PHE A 152 4.34 -9.58 16.38
N LEU A 153 4.16 -9.19 15.12
CA LEU A 153 4.37 -7.83 14.62
C LEU A 153 3.08 -7.33 13.95
N ARG A 154 2.96 -6.03 13.86
CA ARG A 154 1.89 -5.32 13.16
C ARG A 154 2.44 -4.09 12.47
N PHE A 155 1.67 -3.48 11.63
CA PHE A 155 1.99 -2.16 11.10
C PHE A 155 1.20 -1.06 11.82
N GLU A 156 1.81 0.12 11.85
CA GLU A 156 1.22 1.38 12.26
C GLU A 156 1.42 2.37 11.11
N TYR A 157 0.35 2.97 10.62
CA TYR A 157 0.47 3.94 9.52
C TYR A 157 1.02 5.27 10.02
N LEU A 158 1.88 5.89 9.18
CA LEU A 158 2.51 7.18 9.46
C LEU A 158 1.90 8.32 8.64
N THR A 159 1.15 8.00 7.60
CA THR A 159 0.57 8.98 6.68
C THR A 159 -0.89 9.28 7.06
N TYR A 160 -1.20 10.56 7.28
CA TYR A 160 -2.53 11.02 7.70
C TYR A 160 -3.22 11.93 6.68
N VAL A 161 -2.76 11.94 5.44
CA VAL A 161 -3.39 12.70 4.36
C VAL A 161 -4.73 12.06 3.99
N PRO A 162 -5.83 12.83 3.94
CA PRO A 162 -7.16 12.30 3.66
C PRO A 162 -7.24 11.56 2.33
N ILE A 163 -8.16 10.58 2.29
CA ILE A 163 -8.59 9.86 1.10
C ILE A 163 -9.95 10.42 0.69
N ASP A 164 -10.23 10.47 -0.61
CA ASP A 164 -11.52 10.90 -1.13
C ASP A 164 -12.59 9.82 -0.87
N LEU A 165 -13.41 10.05 0.14
CA LEU A 165 -14.44 9.10 0.58
C LEU A 165 -15.70 9.13 -0.29
N GLU A 166 -15.90 10.17 -1.10
CA GLU A 166 -17.11 10.32 -1.93
C GLU A 166 -17.10 9.38 -3.15
N VAL A 167 -15.91 8.89 -3.52
CA VAL A 167 -15.75 8.02 -4.69
C VAL A 167 -15.74 6.53 -4.33
N ILE A 168 -15.84 6.19 -3.05
CA ILE A 168 -15.83 4.81 -2.58
C ILE A 168 -17.14 4.10 -2.94
N ASP A 169 -17.03 2.96 -3.58
CA ASP A 169 -18.12 2.01 -3.76
C ASP A 169 -18.19 1.07 -2.54
N ARG A 170 -19.08 1.39 -1.61
CA ARG A 170 -19.25 0.58 -0.38
C ARG A 170 -19.83 -0.80 -0.62
N GLU A 171 -20.48 -1.05 -1.77
CA GLU A 171 -21.10 -2.35 -2.06
C GLU A 171 -20.07 -3.47 -2.24
N ILE A 172 -18.84 -3.13 -2.64
CA ILE A 172 -17.76 -4.10 -2.82
C ILE A 172 -16.89 -4.30 -1.57
N MET A 173 -17.10 -3.51 -0.51
CA MET A 173 -16.39 -3.62 0.76
C MET A 173 -17.05 -4.67 1.67
N SER A 174 -16.26 -5.55 2.27
CA SER A 174 -16.73 -6.39 3.37
C SER A 174 -16.94 -5.56 4.64
N GLU A 175 -17.68 -6.10 5.62
CA GLU A 175 -17.83 -5.46 6.93
C GLU A 175 -16.46 -5.11 7.55
N ARG A 176 -15.50 -6.03 7.43
CA ARG A 176 -14.13 -5.78 7.89
C ARG A 176 -13.45 -4.62 7.17
N ASP A 177 -13.63 -4.49 5.86
CA ASP A 177 -13.00 -3.41 5.08
C ASP A 177 -13.59 -2.04 5.45
N VAL A 178 -14.85 -2.00 5.87
CA VAL A 178 -15.53 -0.77 6.34
C VAL A 178 -15.07 -0.36 7.75
N GLU A 179 -14.64 -1.34 8.57
CA GLU A 179 -14.11 -1.08 9.93
C GLU A 179 -12.65 -0.60 9.92
N LEU A 180 -11.91 -0.85 8.83
CA LEU A 180 -10.52 -0.42 8.65
C LEU A 180 -10.43 1.03 8.22
#